data_2adc06009127925e64fe308ae5637384
#
_entry.id   2adc06009127925e64fe308ae5637384
#
_cell.length_a   1.000
_cell.length_b   1.000
_cell.length_c   1.000
_cell.angle_alpha   90.00
_cell.angle_beta   90.00
_cell.angle_gamma   90.00
#
_symmetry.space_group_name_H-M   'P 1'
#
loop_
_entity.id
_entity.type
_entity.pdbx_description
1 polymer ?
#
loop_
_entity_poly.entity_id
_entity_poly.type
_entity_poly.pdbx_seq_one_letter_code
_entity_poly.pdbx_strand_id
1 'polypeptide(L)'
;MSTTTNEVDVRGPRFAAWITTAVLVLTLLVSAVSAPAAAVILGGQAAVFAISALRGPRRSPYGLLFANLVAPRLGPVTEREPVPPLKFAQVVGFVFASFGVVGFATGAAVPGEIATGLALVAAFLNAAFGICLGCQLYPLVARLRRPHDHPLIVKQRKEIHGSL
;
A
#
# COMPACT_ATOMS: atom_id res chain seq x y z
N MET A 1 -7.03 -11.06 -25.40
CA MET A 1 -5.65 -11.16 -24.87
C MET A 1 -5.24 -9.81 -24.30
N SER A 2 -5.53 -9.53 -23.05
CA SER A 2 -5.12 -8.29 -22.37
C SER A 2 -5.04 -8.55 -20.86
N THR A 3 -4.01 -9.30 -20.43
CA THR A 3 -3.77 -9.64 -19.03
C THR A 3 -2.75 -8.68 -18.36
N THR A 4 -2.27 -7.67 -19.07
CA THR A 4 -1.16 -6.81 -18.62
C THR A 4 -1.57 -5.58 -17.77
N THR A 5 -2.86 -5.32 -17.56
CA THR A 5 -3.32 -4.14 -16.83
C THR A 5 -3.35 -4.28 -15.31
N ASN A 6 -3.22 -5.49 -14.78
CA ASN A 6 -3.41 -5.78 -13.36
C ASN A 6 -2.12 -6.15 -12.60
N GLU A 7 -0.97 -5.99 -13.23
CA GLU A 7 0.35 -6.29 -12.65
C GLU A 7 1.30 -5.10 -12.82
N VAL A 8 2.23 -4.92 -11.89
CA VAL A 8 3.28 -3.89 -11.92
C VAL A 8 4.66 -4.52 -11.73
N ASP A 9 5.70 -3.85 -12.24
CA ASP A 9 7.09 -4.18 -11.96
C ASP A 9 7.36 -4.04 -10.47
N VAL A 10 7.86 -5.10 -9.82
CA VAL A 10 8.18 -5.19 -8.39
C VAL A 10 9.11 -4.07 -7.92
N ARG A 11 9.99 -3.61 -8.79
CA ARG A 11 10.96 -2.53 -8.49
C ARG A 11 10.28 -1.20 -8.17
N GLY A 12 9.12 -0.91 -8.80
CA GLY A 12 8.36 0.30 -8.54
C GLY A 12 7.81 0.39 -7.11
N PRO A 13 7.04 -0.60 -6.63
CA PRO A 13 6.60 -0.66 -5.23
C PRO A 13 7.73 -0.63 -4.22
N ARG A 14 8.85 -1.33 -4.47
CA ARG A 14 10.04 -1.29 -3.60
C ARG A 14 10.68 0.10 -3.54
N PHE A 15 10.81 0.77 -4.67
CA PHE A 15 11.29 2.15 -4.73
C PHE A 15 10.37 3.09 -3.93
N ALA A 16 9.06 2.97 -4.10
CA ALA A 16 8.08 3.73 -3.33
C ALA A 16 8.20 3.44 -1.83
N ALA A 17 8.44 2.19 -1.43
CA ALA A 17 8.64 1.79 -0.04
C ALA A 17 9.91 2.41 0.56
N TRP A 18 11.00 2.53 -0.19
CA TRP A 18 12.21 3.22 0.26
C TRP A 18 11.98 4.71 0.52
N ILE A 19 11.28 5.41 -0.40
CA ILE A 19 10.94 6.83 -0.19
C ILE A 19 10.01 6.97 1.03
N THR A 20 9.00 6.12 1.15
CA THR A 20 8.10 6.10 2.31
C THR A 20 8.87 5.89 3.61
N THR A 21 9.78 4.93 3.65
CA THR A 21 10.66 4.69 4.81
C THR A 21 11.43 5.95 5.19
N ALA A 22 12.05 6.62 4.22
CA ALA A 22 12.80 7.86 4.47
C ALA A 22 11.90 8.98 5.02
N VAL A 23 10.69 9.15 4.45
CA VAL A 23 9.73 10.16 4.92
C VAL A 23 9.24 9.86 6.34
N LEU A 24 8.96 8.59 6.66
CA LEU A 24 8.50 8.21 8.00
C LEU A 24 9.60 8.34 9.06
N VAL A 25 10.86 8.02 8.72
CA VAL A 25 12.00 8.30 9.60
C VAL A 25 12.14 9.81 9.84
N LEU A 26 12.07 10.61 8.78
CA LEU A 26 12.11 12.08 8.91
C LEU A 26 10.95 12.57 9.79
N THR A 27 9.75 12.04 9.62
CA THR A 27 8.59 12.40 10.46
C THR A 27 8.87 12.15 11.94
N LEU A 28 9.40 10.97 12.29
CA LEU A 28 9.74 10.63 13.68
C LEU A 28 10.87 11.50 14.25
N LEU A 29 11.88 11.83 13.44
CA LEU A 29 12.95 12.74 13.88
C LEU A 29 12.40 14.17 14.12
N VAL A 30 11.53 14.65 13.25
CA VAL A 30 10.91 15.97 13.37
C VAL A 30 9.91 16.01 14.52
N SER A 31 9.22 14.91 14.85
CA SER A 31 8.27 14.86 15.97
C SER A 31 8.94 15.15 17.32
N ALA A 32 10.20 14.78 17.49
CA ALA A 32 10.99 15.08 18.68
C ALA A 32 11.21 16.60 18.91
N VAL A 33 11.10 17.41 17.86
CA VAL A 33 11.31 18.87 17.91
C VAL A 33 9.98 19.63 17.76
N SER A 34 9.11 19.17 16.86
CA SER A 34 7.86 19.85 16.52
C SER A 34 6.79 18.87 16.05
N ALA A 35 5.83 18.56 16.91
CA ALA A 35 4.69 17.72 16.56
C ALA A 35 3.84 18.31 15.41
N PRO A 36 3.55 19.63 15.33
CA PRO A 36 2.85 20.19 14.17
C PRO A 36 3.59 20.02 12.85
N ALA A 37 4.91 20.17 12.84
CA ALA A 37 5.71 19.95 11.63
C ALA A 37 5.69 18.46 11.20
N ALA A 38 5.77 17.54 12.16
CA ALA A 38 5.60 16.11 11.91
C ALA A 38 4.22 15.78 11.32
N ALA A 39 3.15 16.40 11.85
CA ALA A 39 1.79 16.25 11.32
C ALA A 39 1.69 16.68 9.85
N VAL A 40 2.34 17.78 9.45
CA VAL A 40 2.35 18.27 8.06
C VAL A 40 3.07 17.28 7.14
N ILE A 41 4.26 16.82 7.52
CA ILE A 41 5.04 15.86 6.73
C ILE A 41 4.25 14.54 6.56
N LEU A 42 3.71 14.02 7.66
CA LEU A 42 2.92 12.78 7.64
C LEU A 42 1.60 12.95 6.88
N GLY A 43 0.99 14.14 6.91
CA GLY A 43 -0.19 14.48 6.11
C GLY A 43 0.09 14.42 4.62
N GLY A 44 1.24 14.92 4.18
CA GLY A 44 1.72 14.76 2.80
C GLY A 44 1.87 13.29 2.41
N GLN A 45 2.46 12.48 3.29
CA GLN A 45 2.59 11.04 3.08
C GLN A 45 1.23 10.32 3.04
N ALA A 46 0.29 10.70 3.91
CA ALA A 46 -1.07 10.18 3.89
C ALA A 46 -1.78 10.49 2.55
N ALA A 47 -1.60 11.69 2.02
CA ALA A 47 -2.13 12.04 0.69
C ALA A 47 -1.53 11.17 -0.42
N VAL A 48 -0.22 10.88 -0.38
CA VAL A 48 0.43 9.95 -1.32
C VAL A 48 -0.17 8.55 -1.21
N PHE A 49 -0.40 8.04 -0.01
CA PHE A 49 -1.06 6.75 0.20
C PHE A 49 -2.49 6.74 -0.36
N ALA A 50 -3.28 7.78 -0.11
CA ALA A 50 -4.64 7.90 -0.65
C ALA A 50 -4.66 7.89 -2.19
N ILE A 51 -3.80 8.69 -2.82
CA ILE A 51 -3.68 8.73 -4.29
C ILE A 51 -3.27 7.36 -4.83
N SER A 52 -2.32 6.68 -4.17
CA SER A 52 -1.83 5.35 -4.56
C SER A 52 -2.93 4.28 -4.43
N ALA A 53 -3.73 4.33 -3.37
CA ALA A 53 -4.86 3.43 -3.15
C ALA A 53 -5.94 3.60 -4.22
N LEU A 54 -6.26 4.86 -4.57
CA LEU A 54 -7.30 5.17 -5.54
C LEU A 54 -6.86 4.90 -6.98
N ARG A 55 -5.73 5.47 -7.39
CA ARG A 55 -5.25 5.46 -8.78
C ARG A 55 -4.38 4.26 -9.12
N GLY A 56 -3.90 3.54 -8.09
CA GLY A 56 -2.98 2.42 -8.22
C GLY A 56 -1.51 2.83 -8.27
N PRO A 57 -0.58 1.86 -8.08
CA PRO A 57 0.85 2.13 -7.90
C PRO A 57 1.50 2.80 -9.12
N ARG A 58 1.05 2.51 -10.34
CA ARG A 58 1.60 3.13 -11.56
C ARG A 58 1.30 4.63 -11.67
N ARG A 59 0.16 5.09 -11.17
CA ARG A 59 -0.30 6.49 -11.22
C ARG A 59 -0.14 7.20 -9.88
N SER A 60 0.56 6.60 -8.94
CA SER A 60 0.95 7.24 -7.69
C SER A 60 2.10 8.21 -7.92
N PRO A 61 2.29 9.24 -7.08
CA PRO A 61 3.42 10.16 -7.20
C PRO A 61 4.76 9.44 -7.27
N TYR A 62 4.99 8.46 -6.40
CA TYR A 62 6.24 7.67 -6.39
C TYR A 62 6.34 6.71 -7.57
N GLY A 63 5.21 6.18 -8.06
CA GLY A 63 5.18 5.36 -9.27
C GLY A 63 5.54 6.15 -10.53
N LEU A 64 5.08 7.39 -10.64
CA LEU A 64 5.45 8.30 -11.73
C LEU A 64 6.93 8.70 -11.63
N LEU A 65 7.43 8.98 -10.42
CA LEU A 65 8.84 9.27 -10.19
C LEU A 65 9.72 8.08 -10.61
N PHE A 66 9.35 6.87 -10.20
CA PHE A 66 10.01 5.64 -10.63
C PHE A 66 10.02 5.49 -12.15
N ALA A 67 8.85 5.64 -12.79
CA ALA A 67 8.70 5.44 -14.23
C ALA A 67 9.55 6.44 -15.06
N ASN A 68 9.68 7.68 -14.59
CA ASN A 68 10.38 8.73 -15.31
C ASN A 68 11.90 8.77 -15.05
N LEU A 69 12.34 8.47 -13.81
CA LEU A 69 13.73 8.64 -13.41
C LEU A 69 14.51 7.33 -13.31
N VAL A 70 13.87 6.26 -12.86
CA VAL A 70 14.55 5.01 -12.52
C VAL A 70 14.35 3.94 -13.60
N ALA A 71 13.10 3.73 -14.02
CA ALA A 71 12.78 2.69 -15.00
C ALA A 71 13.56 2.76 -16.32
N PRO A 72 13.84 3.97 -16.90
CA PRO A 72 14.60 4.08 -18.15
C PRO A 72 16.07 3.62 -18.00
N ARG A 73 16.59 3.58 -16.77
CA ARG A 73 17.97 3.17 -16.46
C ARG A 73 18.09 1.69 -16.09
N LEU A 74 16.94 1.02 -15.93
CA LEU A 74 16.88 -0.39 -15.57
C LEU A 74 16.62 -1.24 -16.81
N GLY A 75 17.16 -2.45 -16.82
CA GLY A 75 16.91 -3.44 -17.86
C GLY A 75 15.44 -3.97 -17.87
N PRO A 76 15.14 -4.94 -18.74
CA PRO A 76 13.79 -5.51 -18.88
C PRO A 76 13.17 -5.93 -17.54
N VAL A 77 11.83 -5.89 -17.46
CA VAL A 77 11.07 -6.31 -16.28
C VAL A 77 11.16 -7.81 -16.14
N THR A 78 11.72 -8.28 -15.03
CA THR A 78 11.91 -9.72 -14.75
C THR A 78 10.84 -10.29 -13.83
N GLU A 79 10.23 -9.45 -12.98
CA GLU A 79 9.26 -9.88 -11.98
C GLU A 79 8.12 -8.87 -11.85
N ARG A 80 6.89 -9.37 -11.67
CA ARG A 80 5.67 -8.58 -11.58
C ARG A 80 4.83 -8.95 -10.38
N GLU A 81 4.15 -7.96 -9.80
CA GLU A 81 3.23 -8.13 -8.68
C GLU A 81 1.80 -7.70 -9.04
N PRO A 82 0.77 -8.38 -8.50
CA PRO A 82 -0.62 -8.00 -8.72
C PRO A 82 -0.96 -6.67 -8.03
N VAL A 83 -1.74 -5.83 -8.72
CA VAL A 83 -2.13 -4.49 -8.24
C VAL A 83 -3.09 -4.51 -7.03
N PRO A 84 -4.12 -5.42 -6.93
CA PRO A 84 -5.09 -5.35 -5.84
C PRO A 84 -4.49 -5.44 -4.43
N PRO A 85 -3.57 -6.37 -4.11
CA PRO A 85 -2.90 -6.41 -2.81
C PRO A 85 -2.10 -5.14 -2.51
N LEU A 86 -1.44 -4.56 -3.54
CA LEU A 86 -0.67 -3.33 -3.38
C LEU A 86 -1.59 -2.14 -3.04
N LYS A 87 -2.75 -2.02 -3.67
CA LYS A 87 -3.74 -1.00 -3.31
C LYS A 87 -4.23 -1.16 -1.88
N PHE A 88 -4.48 -2.39 -1.44
CA PHE A 88 -4.86 -2.66 -0.06
C PHE A 88 -3.78 -2.23 0.93
N ALA A 89 -2.51 -2.52 0.64
CA ALA A 89 -1.38 -2.07 1.46
C ALA A 89 -1.32 -0.54 1.56
N GLN A 90 -1.63 0.19 0.48
CA GLN A 90 -1.71 1.66 0.49
C GLN A 90 -2.86 2.17 1.36
N VAL A 91 -4.02 1.48 1.38
CA VAL A 91 -5.13 1.81 2.29
C VAL A 91 -4.70 1.64 3.74
N VAL A 92 -4.03 0.55 4.08
CA VAL A 92 -3.50 0.31 5.43
C VAL A 92 -2.50 1.41 5.82
N GLY A 93 -1.56 1.76 4.93
CA GLY A 93 -0.62 2.86 5.14
C GLY A 93 -1.32 4.20 5.35
N PHE A 94 -2.37 4.49 4.58
CA PHE A 94 -3.20 5.68 4.75
C PHE A 94 -3.86 5.73 6.12
N VAL A 95 -4.42 4.63 6.60
CA VAL A 95 -5.05 4.56 7.93
C VAL A 95 -4.03 4.87 9.03
N PHE A 96 -2.88 4.20 9.05
CA PHE A 96 -1.83 4.47 10.03
C PHE A 96 -1.30 5.90 9.98
N ALA A 97 -1.06 6.43 8.78
CA ALA A 97 -0.61 7.81 8.62
C ALA A 97 -1.66 8.81 9.11
N SER A 98 -2.96 8.57 8.84
CA SER A 98 -4.05 9.43 9.33
C SER A 98 -4.14 9.43 10.85
N PHE A 99 -4.03 8.26 11.49
CA PHE A 99 -3.95 8.18 12.95
C PHE A 99 -2.73 8.94 13.50
N GLY A 100 -1.57 8.81 12.85
CA GLY A 100 -0.38 9.55 13.21
C GLY A 100 -0.56 11.07 13.10
N VAL A 101 -1.17 11.54 12.01
CA VAL A 101 -1.49 12.97 11.80
C VAL A 101 -2.39 13.50 12.92
N VAL A 102 -3.47 12.78 13.23
CA VAL A 102 -4.38 13.16 14.32
C VAL A 102 -3.63 13.21 15.65
N GLY A 103 -2.81 12.19 15.97
CA GLY A 103 -2.02 12.16 17.18
C GLY A 103 -1.11 13.39 17.33
N PHE A 104 -0.33 13.71 16.29
CA PHE A 104 0.57 14.88 16.31
C PHE A 104 -0.19 16.22 16.33
N ALA A 105 -1.31 16.33 15.59
CA ALA A 105 -2.10 17.55 15.53
C ALA A 105 -2.84 17.86 16.82
N THR A 106 -3.24 16.85 17.61
CA THR A 106 -3.95 17.01 18.89
C THR A 106 -3.01 17.09 20.09
N GLY A 107 -1.69 16.99 19.88
CA GLY A 107 -0.70 16.98 20.96
C GLY A 107 -0.53 15.61 21.64
N ALA A 108 -1.24 14.58 21.19
CA ALA A 108 -1.07 13.19 21.63
C ALA A 108 0.11 12.56 20.88
N ALA A 109 1.34 13.00 21.20
CA ALA A 109 2.55 12.60 20.46
C ALA A 109 2.79 11.09 20.48
N VAL A 110 2.63 10.44 21.63
CA VAL A 110 2.91 9.00 21.79
C VAL A 110 2.07 8.12 20.85
N PRO A 111 0.73 8.22 20.79
CA PRO A 111 -0.05 7.51 19.78
C PRO A 111 0.36 7.83 18.34
N GLY A 112 0.72 9.09 18.06
CA GLY A 112 1.22 9.52 16.76
C GLY A 112 2.51 8.82 16.37
N GLU A 113 3.46 8.73 17.28
CA GLU A 113 4.74 8.04 17.11
C GLU A 113 4.56 6.54 16.93
N ILE A 114 3.70 5.90 17.73
CA ILE A 114 3.39 4.46 17.60
C ILE A 114 2.81 4.16 16.22
N ALA A 115 1.80 4.92 15.78
CA ALA A 115 1.18 4.71 14.47
C ALA A 115 2.19 4.90 13.32
N THR A 116 3.02 5.95 13.40
CA THR A 116 4.08 6.24 12.43
C THR A 116 5.15 5.16 12.44
N GLY A 117 5.56 4.67 13.62
CA GLY A 117 6.53 3.59 13.80
C GLY A 117 6.05 2.26 13.21
N LEU A 118 4.79 1.90 13.39
CA LEU A 118 4.20 0.70 12.80
C LEU A 118 4.18 0.80 11.26
N ALA A 119 3.80 1.96 10.73
CA ALA A 119 3.86 2.22 9.28
C ALA A 119 5.31 2.16 8.76
N LEU A 120 6.28 2.67 9.52
CA LEU A 120 7.70 2.62 9.19
C LEU A 120 8.22 1.18 9.11
N VAL A 121 7.91 0.34 10.10
CA VAL A 121 8.31 -1.07 10.10
C VAL A 121 7.75 -1.78 8.87
N ALA A 122 6.47 -1.57 8.56
CA ALA A 122 5.83 -2.17 7.39
C ALA A 122 6.48 -1.69 6.07
N ALA A 123 6.77 -0.40 5.93
CA ALA A 123 7.43 0.17 4.76
C ALA A 123 8.85 -0.34 4.61
N PHE A 124 9.63 -0.40 5.69
CA PHE A 124 10.99 -0.91 5.70
C PHE A 124 11.08 -2.39 5.34
N LEU A 125 10.21 -3.23 5.88
CA LEU A 125 10.15 -4.66 5.53
C LEU A 125 9.87 -4.86 4.04
N ASN A 126 8.99 -4.06 3.47
CA ASN A 126 8.72 -4.10 2.03
C ASN A 126 9.93 -3.59 1.22
N ALA A 127 10.57 -2.52 1.66
CA ALA A 127 11.72 -1.93 0.96
C ALA A 127 12.93 -2.86 0.97
N ALA A 128 13.32 -3.37 2.15
CA ALA A 128 14.55 -4.14 2.34
C ALA A 128 14.40 -5.61 1.93
N PHE A 129 13.28 -6.24 2.32
CA PHE A 129 13.08 -7.68 2.16
C PHE A 129 12.03 -8.05 1.10
N GLY A 130 11.30 -7.09 0.55
CA GLY A 130 10.19 -7.35 -0.36
C GLY A 130 8.96 -7.96 0.35
N ILE A 131 8.91 -7.88 1.68
CA ILE A 131 7.80 -8.41 2.48
C ILE A 131 6.72 -7.33 2.61
N CYS A 132 5.69 -7.39 1.78
CA CYS A 132 4.54 -6.50 1.86
C CYS A 132 3.51 -7.07 2.85
N LEU A 133 3.51 -6.58 4.11
CA LEU A 133 2.57 -7.04 5.14
C LEU A 133 1.11 -6.84 4.72
N GLY A 134 0.77 -5.71 4.09
CA GLY A 134 -0.56 -5.45 3.56
C GLY A 134 -0.96 -6.46 2.48
N CYS A 135 -0.01 -6.84 1.61
CA CYS A 135 -0.26 -7.84 0.57
C CYS A 135 -0.51 -9.23 1.16
N GLN A 136 0.15 -9.58 2.26
CA GLN A 136 -0.06 -10.84 2.96
C GLN A 136 -1.42 -10.90 3.69
N LEU A 137 -1.89 -9.76 4.22
CA LEU A 137 -3.20 -9.66 4.85
C LEU A 137 -4.35 -9.66 3.84
N TYR A 138 -4.09 -9.28 2.59
CA TYR A 138 -5.11 -9.17 1.55
C TYR A 138 -5.92 -10.46 1.35
N PRO A 139 -5.33 -11.66 1.20
CA PRO A 139 -6.10 -12.89 1.02
C PRO A 139 -6.99 -13.24 2.22
N LEU A 140 -6.57 -12.89 3.43
CA LEU A 140 -7.37 -13.10 4.65
C LEU A 140 -8.62 -12.19 4.62
N VAL A 141 -8.46 -10.92 4.31
CA VAL A 141 -9.56 -9.95 4.19
C VAL A 141 -10.46 -10.30 2.99
N ALA A 142 -9.89 -10.75 1.88
CA ALA A 142 -10.64 -11.18 0.71
C ALA A 142 -11.52 -12.41 1.00
N ARG A 143 -11.03 -13.35 1.83
CA ARG A 143 -11.83 -14.50 2.30
C ARG A 143 -13.00 -14.07 3.17
N LEU A 144 -12.80 -13.09 4.06
CA LEU A 144 -13.87 -12.56 4.93
C LEU A 144 -14.94 -11.78 4.13
N ARG A 145 -14.57 -11.21 2.98
CA ARG A 145 -15.47 -10.46 2.11
C ARG A 145 -16.23 -11.31 1.09
N ARG A 146 -15.87 -12.60 0.91
CA ARG A 146 -16.69 -13.48 0.08
C ARG A 146 -17.97 -13.76 0.84
N PRO A 147 -19.16 -13.32 0.34
CA PRO A 147 -20.41 -13.85 0.83
C PRO A 147 -20.35 -15.36 0.65
N HIS A 148 -20.86 -16.12 1.61
CA HIS A 148 -21.07 -17.55 1.44
C HIS A 148 -21.79 -17.76 0.10
N ASP A 149 -21.06 -18.20 -0.92
CA ASP A 149 -21.68 -18.77 -2.11
C ASP A 149 -22.48 -19.98 -1.63
N HIS A 150 -23.79 -19.80 -1.56
CA HIS A 150 -24.72 -20.84 -1.12
C HIS A 150 -24.48 -22.05 -2.05
N PRO A 151 -24.20 -23.24 -1.51
CA PRO A 151 -23.86 -24.43 -2.31
C PRO A 151 -24.95 -24.79 -3.34
N LEU A 152 -26.16 -24.25 -3.20
CA LEU A 152 -27.29 -24.45 -4.11
C LEU A 152 -27.08 -23.79 -5.49
N ILE A 153 -26.36 -22.67 -5.58
CA ILE A 153 -26.13 -21.97 -6.87
C ILE A 153 -25.16 -22.74 -7.75
N VAL A 154 -24.17 -23.40 -7.14
CA VAL A 154 -23.19 -24.24 -7.87
C VAL A 154 -23.87 -25.50 -8.43
N LYS A 155 -24.85 -26.06 -7.73
CA LYS A 155 -25.58 -27.26 -8.16
C LYS A 155 -26.50 -26.96 -9.36
N GLN A 156 -27.21 -25.85 -9.33
CA GLN A 156 -28.06 -25.42 -10.45
C GLN A 156 -27.29 -25.15 -11.75
N ARG A 157 -26.09 -24.59 -11.65
CA ARG A 157 -25.24 -24.33 -12.83
C ARG A 157 -24.74 -25.62 -13.50
N LYS A 158 -24.49 -26.68 -12.71
CA LYS A 158 -24.10 -28.00 -13.25
C LYS A 158 -25.26 -28.71 -13.92
N GLU A 159 -26.49 -28.57 -13.42
CA GLU A 159 -27.67 -29.23 -14.03
C GLU A 159 -28.05 -28.59 -15.36
N ILE A 160 -27.91 -27.28 -15.52
CA ILE A 160 -28.21 -26.57 -16.78
C ILE A 160 -27.19 -26.91 -17.89
N HIS A 161 -25.90 -27.15 -17.53
CA HIS A 161 -24.86 -27.49 -18.54
C HIS A 161 -24.73 -28.96 -18.81
N GLY A 162 -25.41 -29.82 -18.05
CA GLY A 162 -25.39 -31.26 -18.25
C GLY A 162 -26.55 -31.82 -19.10
N SER A 163 -27.48 -30.95 -19.54
CA SER A 163 -28.66 -31.31 -20.30
C SER A 163 -28.65 -30.84 -21.76
N LEU A 164 -27.48 -30.48 -22.29
CA LEU A 164 -27.18 -30.23 -23.70
C LEU A 164 -26.14 -31.24 -24.17
#